data_b44b84702367434213c225475fcdcf83
#
_entry.id   b44b84702367434213c225475fcdcf83
#
_cell.length_a   1.000
_cell.length_b   1.000
_cell.length_c   1.000
_cell.angle_alpha   90.00
_cell.angle_beta   90.00
_cell.angle_gamma   90.00
#
_symmetry.space_group_name_H-M   'P 1'
#
loop_
_entity.id
_entity.type
_entity.pdbx_description
1 polymer ?
#
loop_
_entity_poly.entity_id
_entity_poly.type
_entity_poly.pdbx_seq_one_letter_code
_entity_poly.pdbx_strand_id
1 'polypeptide(L)'
;MTIPVTSAAQRRAEITDAIRRETGIDEAMIERLVRGFYGRVRYDALIGPVFAARIADWEPHLARMCAFWSSVALMTGRYHGQPMQKHLPLTVDAAHFDRWLALFEATARELCPPKAADHFIERARRIAESLELGIAGAHGALLQKGERFRGTFRSRPGAPPSA
;
A
#
# COMPACT_ATOMS: atom_id res chain seq x y z
N MET A 1 25.61 -28.98 -25.91
CA MET A 1 25.65 -27.88 -24.92
C MET A 1 24.28 -27.77 -24.24
N THR A 2 24.18 -28.19 -23.01
CA THR A 2 22.92 -28.09 -22.27
C THR A 2 22.86 -26.72 -21.67
N ILE A 3 21.91 -25.89 -22.13
CA ILE A 3 21.62 -24.58 -21.49
C ILE A 3 21.05 -24.90 -20.13
N PRO A 4 21.63 -24.42 -19.03
CA PRO A 4 21.07 -24.65 -17.68
C PRO A 4 19.70 -23.96 -17.57
N VAL A 5 18.65 -24.74 -17.31
CA VAL A 5 17.33 -24.22 -17.05
C VAL A 5 17.34 -23.56 -15.68
N THR A 6 17.41 -22.25 -15.67
CA THR A 6 17.33 -21.45 -14.42
C THR A 6 15.99 -21.69 -13.75
N SER A 7 15.98 -22.08 -12.48
CA SER A 7 14.75 -22.30 -11.74
C SER A 7 13.97 -20.98 -11.52
N ALA A 8 12.67 -21.07 -11.26
CA ALA A 8 11.85 -19.89 -10.95
C ALA A 8 12.39 -19.12 -9.74
N ALA A 9 12.92 -19.82 -8.74
CA ALA A 9 13.54 -19.21 -7.57
C ALA A 9 14.83 -18.46 -7.92
N GLN A 10 15.66 -19.02 -8.80
CA GLN A 10 16.86 -18.34 -9.27
C GLN A 10 16.55 -17.08 -10.06
N ARG A 11 15.58 -17.14 -10.98
CA ARG A 11 15.12 -15.95 -11.73
C ARG A 11 14.60 -14.86 -10.80
N ARG A 12 13.83 -15.23 -9.78
CA ARG A 12 13.33 -14.27 -8.78
C ARG A 12 14.48 -13.61 -8.02
N ALA A 13 15.44 -14.38 -7.56
CA ALA A 13 16.63 -13.86 -6.87
C ALA A 13 17.43 -12.90 -7.75
N GLU A 14 17.62 -13.22 -9.02
CA GLU A 14 18.30 -12.35 -9.99
C GLU A 14 17.57 -11.03 -10.20
N ILE A 15 16.24 -11.06 -10.33
CA ILE A 15 15.40 -9.86 -10.46
C ILE A 15 15.50 -9.00 -9.19
N THR A 16 15.41 -9.60 -8.01
CA THR A 16 15.55 -8.90 -6.73
C THR A 16 16.92 -8.23 -6.61
N ASP A 17 17.99 -8.93 -6.93
CA ASP A 17 19.35 -8.39 -6.88
C ASP A 17 19.56 -7.25 -7.88
N ALA A 18 18.97 -7.35 -9.08
CA ALA A 18 19.02 -6.26 -10.08
C ALA A 18 18.30 -5.01 -9.56
N ILE A 19 17.13 -5.15 -8.96
CA ILE A 19 16.39 -4.01 -8.38
C ILE A 19 17.19 -3.38 -7.24
N ARG A 20 17.76 -4.18 -6.35
CA ARG A 20 18.62 -3.71 -5.25
C ARG A 20 19.79 -2.89 -5.74
N ARG A 21 20.46 -3.36 -6.78
CA ARG A 21 21.62 -2.65 -7.37
C ARG A 21 21.21 -1.33 -8.00
N GLU A 22 20.07 -1.29 -8.69
CA GLU A 22 19.60 -0.09 -9.39
C GLU A 22 19.05 0.96 -8.43
N THR A 23 18.30 0.55 -7.44
CA THR A 23 17.55 1.46 -6.55
C THR A 23 18.23 1.70 -5.20
N GLY A 24 19.09 0.81 -4.78
CA GLY A 24 19.67 0.80 -3.42
C GLY A 24 18.69 0.36 -2.33
N ILE A 25 17.49 -0.10 -2.71
CA ILE A 25 16.49 -0.57 -1.74
C ILE A 25 16.94 -1.87 -1.08
N ASP A 26 16.84 -1.92 0.23
CA ASP A 26 17.04 -3.11 1.05
C ASP A 26 15.94 -3.21 2.12
N GLU A 27 15.95 -4.29 2.88
CA GLU A 27 14.93 -4.53 3.92
C GLU A 27 14.96 -3.47 5.03
N ALA A 28 16.14 -2.95 5.37
CA ALA A 28 16.29 -1.89 6.37
C ALA A 28 15.65 -0.57 5.89
N MET A 29 15.80 -0.24 4.63
CA MET A 29 15.13 0.93 4.02
C MET A 29 13.62 0.78 4.01
N ILE A 30 13.12 -0.42 3.67
CA ILE A 30 11.68 -0.73 3.70
C ILE A 30 11.14 -0.57 5.13
N GLU A 31 11.81 -1.08 6.13
CA GLU A 31 11.39 -0.94 7.52
C GLU A 31 11.32 0.53 7.97
N ARG A 32 12.34 1.32 7.65
CA ARG A 32 12.34 2.76 7.95
C ARG A 32 11.18 3.48 7.26
N LEU A 33 10.93 3.19 5.99
CA LEU A 33 9.83 3.77 5.23
C LEU A 33 8.47 3.39 5.81
N VAL A 34 8.25 2.11 6.08
CA VAL A 34 6.99 1.59 6.64
C VAL A 34 6.71 2.21 8.01
N ARG A 35 7.68 2.20 8.91
CA ARG A 35 7.53 2.77 10.25
C ARG A 35 7.35 4.28 10.22
N GLY A 36 8.10 4.99 9.40
CA GLY A 36 7.95 6.44 9.24
C GLY A 36 6.60 6.83 8.65
N PHE A 37 6.14 6.11 7.66
CA PHE A 37 4.85 6.34 7.02
C PHE A 37 3.67 6.09 7.97
N TYR A 38 3.60 4.94 8.61
CA TYR A 38 2.50 4.64 9.54
C TYR A 38 2.57 5.46 10.82
N GLY A 39 3.74 5.91 11.23
CA GLY A 39 3.88 6.91 12.28
C GLY A 39 3.12 8.21 11.98
N ARG A 40 3.11 8.64 10.73
CA ARG A 40 2.34 9.80 10.24
C ARG A 40 0.86 9.48 10.05
N VAL A 41 0.54 8.34 9.46
CA VAL A 41 -0.84 7.88 9.22
C VAL A 41 -1.66 7.85 10.52
N ARG A 42 -1.08 7.36 11.59
CA ARG A 42 -1.76 7.22 12.90
C ARG A 42 -2.28 8.54 13.45
N TYR A 43 -1.62 9.64 13.13
CA TYR A 43 -1.97 10.99 13.58
C TYR A 43 -2.70 11.81 12.51
N ASP A 44 -2.94 11.26 11.33
CA ASP A 44 -3.67 11.96 10.28
C ASP A 44 -5.17 12.01 10.57
N ALA A 45 -5.75 13.21 10.48
CA ALA A 45 -7.16 13.42 10.83
C ALA A 45 -8.15 12.69 9.92
N LEU A 46 -7.79 12.49 8.64
CA LEU A 46 -8.68 11.85 7.67
C LEU A 46 -8.53 10.33 7.66
N ILE A 47 -7.32 9.83 7.50
CA ILE A 47 -7.08 8.39 7.32
C ILE A 47 -6.69 7.67 8.61
N GLY A 48 -6.19 8.37 9.62
CA GLY A 48 -5.85 7.77 10.92
C GLY A 48 -7.00 6.96 11.53
N PRO A 49 -8.22 7.51 11.62
CA PRO A 49 -9.38 6.78 12.15
C PRO A 49 -9.74 5.51 11.38
N VAL A 50 -9.52 5.48 10.06
CA VAL A 50 -9.77 4.29 9.21
C VAL A 50 -8.86 3.14 9.64
N PHE A 51 -7.59 3.41 9.84
CA PHE A 51 -6.63 2.42 10.32
C PHE A 51 -6.89 2.03 11.78
N ALA A 52 -7.15 2.99 12.65
CA ALA A 52 -7.42 2.74 14.07
C ALA A 52 -8.62 1.80 14.28
N ALA A 53 -9.65 1.89 13.44
CA ALA A 53 -10.82 1.03 13.49
C ALA A 53 -10.52 -0.43 13.09
N ARG A 54 -9.41 -0.68 12.41
CA ARG A 54 -9.07 -2.00 11.84
C ARG A 54 -7.86 -2.65 12.46
N ILE A 55 -6.95 -1.86 13.04
CA ILE A 55 -5.68 -2.33 13.55
C ILE A 55 -5.69 -2.23 15.08
N ALA A 56 -5.79 -3.37 15.75
CA ALA A 56 -5.72 -3.45 17.21
C ALA A 56 -4.28 -3.45 17.71
N ASP A 57 -3.38 -4.15 17.01
CA ASP A 57 -1.95 -4.25 17.35
C ASP A 57 -1.11 -3.86 16.14
N TRP A 58 -0.33 -2.79 16.31
CA TRP A 58 0.45 -2.19 15.23
C TRP A 58 1.70 -3.02 14.86
N GLU A 59 2.38 -3.63 15.80
CA GLU A 59 3.62 -4.35 15.50
C GLU A 59 3.43 -5.51 14.50
N PRO A 60 2.45 -6.41 14.66
CA PRO A 60 2.16 -7.43 13.65
C PRO A 60 1.75 -6.83 12.29
N HIS A 61 1.02 -5.71 12.30
CA HIS A 61 0.63 -5.02 11.06
C HIS A 61 1.86 -4.45 10.34
N LEU A 62 2.75 -3.77 11.05
CA LEU A 62 3.98 -3.22 10.49
C LEU A 62 4.88 -4.32 9.91
N ALA A 63 5.00 -5.46 10.60
CA ALA A 63 5.73 -6.61 10.08
C ALA A 63 5.14 -7.14 8.77
N ARG A 64 3.81 -7.23 8.67
CA ARG A 64 3.13 -7.61 7.42
C ARG A 64 3.35 -6.59 6.32
N MET A 65 3.36 -5.30 6.64
CA MET A 65 3.61 -4.25 5.65
C MET A 65 5.06 -4.24 5.18
N CYS A 66 6.01 -4.55 6.02
CA CYS A 66 7.39 -4.76 5.59
C CYS A 66 7.51 -5.93 4.60
N ALA A 67 6.86 -7.06 4.88
CA ALA A 67 6.79 -8.20 3.95
C ALA A 67 6.09 -7.84 2.64
N PHE A 68 4.98 -7.10 2.71
CA PHE A 68 4.24 -6.61 1.55
C PHE A 68 5.12 -5.73 0.64
N TRP A 69 5.78 -4.72 1.21
CA TRP A 69 6.64 -3.82 0.45
C TRP A 69 7.90 -4.50 -0.08
N SER A 70 8.44 -5.48 0.65
CA SER A 70 9.51 -6.35 0.14
C SER A 70 9.08 -7.09 -1.13
N SER A 71 7.89 -7.66 -1.13
CA SER A 71 7.33 -8.34 -2.30
C SER A 71 7.05 -7.39 -3.45
N VAL A 72 6.47 -6.22 -3.18
CA VAL A 72 6.08 -5.23 -4.20
C VAL A 72 7.30 -4.53 -4.78
N ALA A 73 8.22 -4.07 -3.94
CA ALA A 73 9.37 -3.27 -4.38
C ALA A 73 10.54 -4.13 -4.88
N LEU A 74 10.78 -5.28 -4.27
CA LEU A 74 11.94 -6.14 -4.54
C LEU A 74 11.60 -7.47 -5.20
N MET A 75 10.33 -7.79 -5.38
CA MET A 75 9.86 -9.07 -5.95
C MET A 75 10.31 -10.30 -5.15
N THR A 76 10.44 -10.17 -3.83
CA THR A 76 10.94 -11.26 -2.97
C THR A 76 9.92 -12.36 -2.73
N GLY A 77 8.63 -12.09 -2.86
CA GLY A 77 7.56 -13.05 -2.58
C GLY A 77 7.35 -13.36 -1.09
N ARG A 78 7.77 -12.49 -0.18
CA ARG A 78 7.61 -12.69 1.26
C ARG A 78 6.20 -12.51 1.77
N TYR A 79 5.36 -11.76 1.03
CA TYR A 79 3.98 -11.48 1.40
C TYR A 79 3.03 -12.51 0.77
N HIS A 80 2.16 -13.09 1.59
CA HIS A 80 1.19 -14.13 1.20
C HIS A 80 -0.27 -13.73 1.49
N GLY A 81 -0.54 -12.46 1.76
CA GLY A 81 -1.88 -11.97 2.06
C GLY A 81 -2.70 -11.64 0.81
N GLN A 82 -3.94 -11.19 1.05
CA GLN A 82 -4.88 -10.75 0.01
C GLN A 82 -5.34 -9.32 0.32
N PRO A 83 -4.54 -8.29 -0.04
CA PRO A 83 -4.84 -6.91 0.33
C PRO A 83 -6.16 -6.42 -0.25
N MET A 84 -6.51 -6.77 -1.47
CA MET A 84 -7.79 -6.35 -2.09
C MET A 84 -8.98 -6.78 -1.24
N GLN A 85 -9.07 -8.03 -0.84
CA GLN A 85 -10.20 -8.54 -0.04
C GLN A 85 -10.33 -7.84 1.31
N LYS A 86 -9.21 -7.50 1.93
CA LYS A 86 -9.20 -6.77 3.21
C LYS A 86 -9.65 -5.31 3.08
N HIS A 87 -9.50 -4.71 1.90
CA HIS A 87 -9.87 -3.32 1.65
C HIS A 87 -11.30 -3.15 1.15
N LEU A 88 -11.90 -4.16 0.50
CA LEU A 88 -13.26 -4.06 -0.05
C LEU A 88 -14.34 -3.58 0.95
N PRO A 89 -14.31 -3.97 2.24
CA PRO A 89 -15.30 -3.51 3.21
C PRO A 89 -15.10 -2.07 3.68
N LEU A 90 -14.01 -1.41 3.33
CA LEU A 90 -13.73 -0.05 3.80
C LEU A 90 -14.64 0.99 3.16
N THR A 91 -15.05 1.98 3.97
CA THR A 91 -15.83 3.13 3.52
C THR A 91 -14.92 4.31 3.23
N VAL A 92 -14.08 4.15 2.21
CA VAL A 92 -13.10 5.15 1.77
C VAL A 92 -13.29 5.46 0.30
N ASP A 93 -12.90 6.64 -0.11
CA ASP A 93 -13.00 7.12 -1.48
C ASP A 93 -11.72 7.82 -1.96
N ALA A 94 -11.81 8.51 -3.09
CA ALA A 94 -10.68 9.21 -3.70
C ALA A 94 -9.96 10.14 -2.73
N ALA A 95 -10.68 10.85 -1.84
CA ALA A 95 -10.07 11.78 -0.89
C ALA A 95 -9.13 11.06 0.10
N HIS A 96 -9.52 9.87 0.54
CA HIS A 96 -8.70 9.03 1.42
C HIS A 96 -7.44 8.51 0.70
N PHE A 97 -7.59 8.05 -0.54
CA PHE A 97 -6.45 7.59 -1.34
C PHE A 97 -5.50 8.72 -1.70
N ASP A 98 -6.01 9.89 -2.02
CA ASP A 98 -5.17 11.07 -2.29
C ASP A 98 -4.36 11.47 -1.05
N ARG A 99 -4.97 11.42 0.13
CA ARG A 99 -4.28 11.71 1.39
C ARG A 99 -3.22 10.64 1.71
N TRP A 100 -3.56 9.37 1.54
CA TRP A 100 -2.62 8.26 1.72
C TRP A 100 -1.40 8.41 0.81
N LEU A 101 -1.61 8.69 -0.47
CA LEU A 101 -0.52 8.91 -1.43
C LEU A 101 0.33 10.13 -1.09
N ALA A 102 -0.29 11.25 -0.70
CA ALA A 102 0.43 12.46 -0.33
C ALA A 102 1.37 12.21 0.87
N LEU A 103 0.90 11.51 1.89
CA LEU A 103 1.72 11.14 3.06
C LEU A 103 2.82 10.14 2.68
N PHE A 104 2.51 9.15 1.86
CA PHE A 104 3.48 8.16 1.40
C PHE A 104 4.60 8.82 0.58
N GLU A 105 4.21 9.64 -0.38
CA GLU A 105 5.16 10.35 -1.26
C GLU A 105 6.09 11.27 -0.45
N ALA A 106 5.54 12.06 0.47
CA ALA A 106 6.33 12.92 1.34
C ALA A 106 7.31 12.12 2.20
N THR A 107 6.86 11.00 2.76
CA THR A 107 7.71 10.13 3.59
C THR A 107 8.81 9.47 2.78
N ALA A 108 8.50 8.95 1.59
CA ALA A 108 9.48 8.34 0.72
C ALA A 108 10.54 9.34 0.27
N ARG A 109 10.14 10.56 -0.10
CA ARG A 109 11.06 11.62 -0.50
C ARG A 109 12.00 12.04 0.63
N GLU A 110 11.52 12.04 1.86
CA GLU A 110 12.32 12.41 3.03
C GLU A 110 13.29 11.31 3.46
N LEU A 111 12.86 10.05 3.46
CA LEU A 111 13.60 8.93 4.05
C LEU A 111 14.43 8.12 3.04
N CYS A 112 14.19 8.27 1.74
CA CYS A 112 14.82 7.44 0.71
C CYS A 112 15.58 8.30 -0.30
N PRO A 113 16.69 7.78 -0.86
CA PRO A 113 17.33 8.39 -2.01
C PRO A 113 16.37 8.51 -3.22
N PRO A 114 16.60 9.43 -4.17
CA PRO A 114 15.65 9.72 -5.25
C PRO A 114 15.21 8.51 -6.06
N LYS A 115 16.10 7.64 -6.49
CA LYS A 115 15.74 6.43 -7.25
C LYS A 115 14.88 5.45 -6.46
N ALA A 116 15.20 5.26 -5.19
CA ALA A 116 14.41 4.42 -4.30
C ALA A 116 13.01 5.02 -4.06
N ALA A 117 12.95 6.33 -3.79
CA ALA A 117 11.69 7.05 -3.60
C ALA A 117 10.79 6.94 -4.83
N ASP A 118 11.32 7.18 -6.03
CA ASP A 118 10.58 7.05 -7.30
C ASP A 118 10.02 5.64 -7.48
N HIS A 119 10.80 4.63 -7.18
CA HIS A 119 10.40 3.22 -7.28
C HIS A 119 9.25 2.87 -6.34
N PHE A 120 9.32 3.29 -5.07
CA PHE A 120 8.24 3.10 -4.10
C PHE A 120 6.98 3.87 -4.48
N ILE A 121 7.12 5.14 -4.87
CA ILE A 121 5.98 6.01 -5.19
C ILE A 121 5.21 5.52 -6.41
N GLU A 122 5.89 5.09 -7.45
CA GLU A 122 5.25 4.51 -8.64
C GLU A 122 4.37 3.32 -8.27
N ARG A 123 4.89 2.42 -7.44
CA ARG A 123 4.16 1.24 -6.97
C ARG A 123 3.00 1.61 -6.05
N ALA A 124 3.20 2.56 -5.16
CA ALA A 124 2.14 3.06 -4.30
C ALA A 124 0.96 3.63 -5.11
N ARG A 125 1.23 4.38 -6.18
CA ARG A 125 0.19 4.91 -7.07
C ARG A 125 -0.61 3.81 -7.75
N ARG A 126 0.04 2.78 -8.25
CA ARG A 126 -0.63 1.62 -8.88
C ARG A 126 -1.49 0.85 -7.88
N ILE A 127 -1.00 0.65 -6.68
CA ILE A 127 -1.73 -0.03 -5.60
C ILE A 127 -2.96 0.77 -5.22
N ALA A 128 -2.83 2.07 -5.01
CA ALA A 128 -3.93 2.96 -4.66
C ALA A 128 -5.01 2.96 -5.75
N GLU A 129 -4.64 3.07 -7.01
CA GLU A 129 -5.58 3.02 -8.14
C GLU A 129 -6.35 1.70 -8.18
N SER A 130 -5.65 0.59 -8.03
CA SER A 130 -6.25 -0.76 -8.00
C SER A 130 -7.22 -0.93 -6.84
N LEU A 131 -6.85 -0.51 -5.63
CA LEU A 131 -7.69 -0.61 -4.44
C LEU A 131 -8.92 0.30 -4.53
N GLU A 132 -8.75 1.54 -5.00
CA GLU A 132 -9.87 2.47 -5.22
C GLU A 132 -10.89 1.89 -6.18
N LEU A 133 -10.44 1.33 -7.31
CA LEU A 133 -11.29 0.68 -8.29
C LEU A 133 -12.04 -0.52 -7.70
N GLY A 134 -11.36 -1.36 -6.92
CA GLY A 134 -11.97 -2.51 -6.26
C GLY A 134 -13.01 -2.10 -5.22
N ILE A 135 -12.73 -1.10 -4.40
CA ILE A 135 -13.67 -0.56 -3.41
C ILE A 135 -14.89 0.07 -4.10
N ALA A 136 -14.68 0.85 -5.16
CA ALA A 136 -15.76 1.42 -5.95
C ALA A 136 -16.72 0.33 -6.46
N GLY A 137 -16.17 -0.75 -7.03
CA GLY A 137 -16.93 -1.90 -7.49
C GLY A 137 -17.73 -2.59 -6.38
N ALA A 138 -17.13 -2.76 -5.21
CA ALA A 138 -17.79 -3.34 -4.02
C ALA A 138 -18.96 -2.48 -3.53
N HIS A 139 -18.93 -1.16 -3.79
CA HIS A 139 -20.02 -0.22 -3.49
C HIS A 139 -20.97 0.00 -4.69
N GLY A 140 -20.87 -0.81 -5.74
CA GLY A 140 -21.76 -0.78 -6.91
C GLY A 140 -21.42 0.30 -7.93
N ALA A 141 -20.27 0.96 -7.83
CA ALA A 141 -19.81 1.97 -8.78
C ALA A 141 -18.92 1.34 -9.85
N LEU A 142 -19.23 1.59 -11.12
CA LEU A 142 -18.39 1.22 -12.27
C LEU A 142 -17.67 2.48 -12.76
N LEU A 143 -16.36 2.57 -12.47
CA LEU A 143 -15.56 3.71 -12.88
C LEU A 143 -15.08 3.55 -14.33
N GLN A 144 -15.21 4.61 -15.12
CA GLN A 144 -14.57 4.73 -16.42
C GLN A 144 -13.08 5.03 -16.24
N LYS A 145 -12.30 4.87 -17.29
CA LYS A 145 -10.88 5.22 -17.27
C LYS A 145 -10.68 6.69 -16.88
N GLY A 146 -9.94 6.93 -15.80
CA GLY A 146 -9.67 8.26 -15.27
C GLY A 146 -10.72 8.81 -14.31
N GLU A 147 -11.86 8.13 -14.13
CA GLU A 147 -12.82 8.50 -13.09
C GLU A 147 -12.31 8.14 -11.70
N ARG A 148 -12.66 9.00 -10.74
CA ARG A 148 -12.33 8.83 -9.34
C ARG A 148 -13.58 8.43 -8.55
N PHE A 149 -13.40 7.59 -7.53
CA PHE A 149 -14.50 7.16 -6.69
C PHE A 149 -14.84 8.25 -5.66
N ARG A 150 -16.09 8.72 -5.70
CA ARG A 150 -16.68 9.64 -4.74
C ARG A 150 -17.81 8.91 -4.03
N GLY A 151 -17.49 8.33 -2.86
CA GLY A 151 -18.45 7.55 -2.09
C GLY A 151 -19.46 8.45 -1.39
N THR A 152 -20.75 8.24 -1.66
CA THR A 152 -21.81 8.68 -0.78
C THR A 152 -22.12 7.54 0.18
N PHE A 153 -21.40 7.49 1.30
CA PHE A 153 -21.67 6.50 2.32
C PHE A 153 -22.93 6.93 3.06
N ARG A 154 -24.05 6.21 2.83
CA ARG A 154 -25.29 6.45 3.56
C ARG A 154 -25.02 6.25 5.05
N SER A 155 -25.19 7.29 5.85
CA SER A 155 -25.34 7.15 7.27
C SER A 155 -26.47 6.15 7.53
N ARG A 156 -26.22 5.09 8.32
CA ARG A 156 -27.29 4.19 8.73
C ARG A 156 -28.40 5.02 9.36
N PRO A 157 -29.66 4.95 8.89
CA PRO A 157 -30.75 5.57 9.61
C PRO A 157 -30.90 4.80 10.93
N GLY A 158 -30.65 5.49 12.05
CA GLY A 158 -30.92 4.93 13.38
C GLY A 158 -29.79 4.93 14.39
N ALA A 159 -28.74 5.73 14.24
CA ALA A 159 -27.88 6.03 15.38
C ALA A 159 -28.51 7.18 16.18
N PRO A 160 -28.88 7.00 17.48
CA PRO A 160 -29.36 8.10 18.31
C PRO A 160 -28.23 9.11 18.50
N PRO A 161 -28.55 10.41 18.61
CA PRO A 161 -27.53 11.40 18.90
C PRO A 161 -26.92 11.07 20.26
N SER A 162 -25.59 10.96 20.28
CA SER A 162 -24.85 10.86 21.52
C SER A 162 -25.06 12.14 22.31
N ALA A 163 -25.64 11.99 23.47
CA ALA A 163 -25.78 13.06 24.47
C ALA A 163 -24.40 13.40 25.06
#